data_5ec3455495e83123c2058ca52cd118c7
#
_entry.id   5ec3455495e83123c2058ca52cd118c7
#
_cell.length_a   1.000
_cell.length_b   1.000
_cell.length_c   1.000
_cell.angle_alpha   90.00
_cell.angle_beta   90.00
_cell.angle_gamma   90.00
#
_symmetry.space_group_name_H-M   'P 1'
#
loop_
_entity.id
_entity.type
_entity.pdbx_description
1 polymer ?
#
loop_
_entity_poly.entity_id
_entity_poly.type
_entity_poly.pdbx_seq_one_letter_code
_entity_poly.pdbx_strand_id
1 'polypeptide(L)'
;LNVDLPLSEADPIERLRAINAETREAKFDHDADTLYSFFHALGRFRPLYDGVTRIISGPREFAVSVSNVPGPRERPLILGHEVHEFCSFAEPADRHALRVAVISLGGDLAFGLCSDPEAIGELNHLAEALEASVAELESAS
;
A
#
# COMPACT_ATOMS: atom_id res chain seq x y z
N LEU A 1 0.86 3.76 9.10
CA LEU A 1 -0.49 4.25 9.05
C LEU A 1 -1.44 3.06 8.98
N ASN A 2 -2.35 2.92 9.94
CA ASN A 2 -3.39 1.90 9.94
C ASN A 2 -4.69 2.55 9.49
N VAL A 3 -5.40 1.87 8.61
CA VAL A 3 -6.67 2.31 8.06
C VAL A 3 -7.63 1.12 8.06
N ASP A 4 -8.79 1.29 8.63
CA ASP A 4 -9.85 0.30 8.56
C ASP A 4 -10.56 0.39 7.20
N LEU A 5 -10.68 -0.74 6.51
CA LEU A 5 -11.33 -0.76 5.20
C LEU A 5 -12.84 -0.89 5.37
N PRO A 6 -13.66 0.04 4.79
CA PRO A 6 -15.10 0.02 4.88
C PRO A 6 -15.70 -1.06 3.96
N LEU A 7 -15.49 -2.33 4.27
CA LEU A 7 -15.87 -3.48 3.44
C LEU A 7 -17.40 -3.64 3.31
N SER A 8 -18.18 -3.05 4.20
CA SER A 8 -19.66 -3.10 4.16
C SER A 8 -20.28 -2.02 3.28
N GLU A 9 -19.50 -1.01 2.83
CA GLU A 9 -20.00 0.05 1.96
C GLU A 9 -20.10 -0.46 0.51
N ALA A 10 -21.31 -0.42 -0.03
CA ALA A 10 -21.59 -0.91 -1.37
C ALA A 10 -21.31 0.12 -2.46
N ASP A 11 -21.49 1.41 -2.17
CA ASP A 11 -21.20 2.49 -3.12
C ASP A 11 -19.70 2.71 -3.26
N PRO A 12 -19.12 2.56 -4.45
CA PRO A 12 -17.67 2.67 -4.66
C PRO A 12 -17.15 4.09 -4.37
N ILE A 13 -17.94 5.12 -4.63
CA ILE A 13 -17.55 6.52 -4.39
C ILE A 13 -17.57 6.84 -2.89
N GLU A 14 -18.61 6.41 -2.18
CA GLU A 14 -18.68 6.59 -0.73
C GLU A 14 -17.59 5.77 -0.01
N ARG A 15 -17.30 4.57 -0.48
CA ARG A 15 -16.17 3.76 0.00
C ARG A 15 -14.83 4.50 -0.16
N LEU A 16 -14.59 5.07 -1.34
CA LEU A 16 -13.37 5.84 -1.61
C LEU A 16 -13.28 7.10 -0.72
N ARG A 17 -14.40 7.79 -0.50
CA ARG A 17 -14.47 8.97 0.37
C ARG A 17 -14.17 8.61 1.82
N ALA A 18 -14.71 7.51 2.33
CA ALA A 18 -14.47 7.03 3.68
C ALA A 18 -12.98 6.70 3.89
N ILE A 19 -12.37 5.95 2.98
CA ILE A 19 -10.93 5.62 3.03
C ILE A 19 -10.07 6.88 2.97
N ASN A 20 -10.43 7.85 2.12
CA ASN A 20 -9.69 9.12 2.01
C ASN A 20 -9.76 9.93 3.30
N ALA A 21 -10.94 10.02 3.92
CA ALA A 21 -11.14 10.75 5.17
C ALA A 21 -10.28 10.14 6.28
N GLU A 22 -10.35 8.83 6.48
CA GLU A 22 -9.57 8.11 7.49
C GLU A 22 -8.06 8.21 7.24
N THR A 23 -7.63 8.06 5.99
CA THR A 23 -6.22 8.21 5.62
C THR A 23 -5.70 9.62 5.90
N ARG A 24 -6.51 10.65 5.69
CA ARG A 24 -6.13 12.04 6.00
C ARG A 24 -6.02 12.28 7.49
N GLU A 25 -6.97 11.82 8.27
CA GLU A 25 -6.97 11.93 9.73
C GLU A 25 -5.74 11.24 10.32
N ALA A 26 -5.49 10.00 9.90
CA ALA A 26 -4.33 9.24 10.34
C ALA A 26 -2.97 9.85 9.93
N LYS A 27 -2.90 10.60 8.83
CA LYS A 27 -1.69 11.35 8.43
C LYS A 27 -1.45 12.57 9.30
N PHE A 28 -2.49 13.23 9.80
CA PHE A 28 -2.36 14.38 10.70
C PHE A 28 -1.89 13.98 12.10
N ASP A 29 -2.33 12.81 12.59
CA ASP A 29 -1.97 12.31 13.92
C ASP A 29 -0.55 11.70 13.99
N HIS A 30 0.02 11.33 12.86
CA HIS A 30 1.36 10.77 12.78
C HIS A 30 2.33 11.79 12.17
N ASP A 31 3.00 12.53 13.07
CA ASP A 31 4.18 13.33 12.71
C ASP A 31 5.29 12.34 12.29
N ALA A 32 5.42 12.15 10.96
CA ALA A 32 6.34 11.16 10.35
C ALA A 32 7.79 11.36 10.82
N ASP A 33 8.17 12.61 11.13
CA ASP A 33 9.50 12.96 11.64
C ASP A 33 9.74 12.44 13.06
N THR A 34 8.72 12.39 13.90
CA THR A 34 8.82 11.88 15.28
C THR A 34 9.00 10.36 15.27
N LEU A 35 8.24 9.65 14.44
CA LEU A 35 8.37 8.19 14.28
C LEU A 35 9.72 7.80 13.66
N TYR A 36 10.15 8.51 12.62
CA TYR A 36 11.44 8.26 11.99
C TYR A 36 12.60 8.47 12.97
N SER A 37 12.57 9.57 13.74
CA SER A 37 13.57 9.87 14.76
C SER A 37 13.58 8.86 15.89
N PHE A 38 12.42 8.35 16.30
CA PHE A 38 12.26 7.29 17.29
C PHE A 38 12.83 5.97 16.80
N PHE A 39 12.49 5.52 15.59
CA PHE A 39 13.04 4.29 15.01
C PHE A 39 14.54 4.40 14.71
N HIS A 40 15.02 5.57 14.32
CA HIS A 40 16.46 5.80 14.12
C HIS A 40 17.25 5.74 15.45
N ALA A 41 16.67 6.23 16.53
CA ALA A 41 17.26 6.12 17.87
C ALA A 41 17.23 4.68 18.40
N LEU A 42 16.13 3.95 18.17
CA LEU A 42 15.96 2.54 18.53
C LEU A 42 16.86 1.59 17.72
N GLY A 43 17.17 1.93 16.47
CA GLY A 43 18.07 1.14 15.60
C GLY A 43 19.49 0.98 16.14
N ARG A 44 19.86 1.81 17.11
CA ARG A 44 21.12 1.69 17.86
C ARG A 44 21.13 0.54 18.87
N PHE A 45 19.94 0.04 19.28
CA PHE A 45 19.77 -1.07 20.22
C PHE A 45 18.96 -2.19 19.54
N ARG A 46 19.63 -3.00 18.73
CA ARG A 46 19.06 -4.07 17.95
C ARG A 46 18.04 -4.97 18.68
N PRO A 47 18.31 -5.47 19.91
CA PRO A 47 17.35 -6.32 20.64
C PRO A 47 16.08 -5.57 21.07
N LEU A 48 16.15 -4.25 21.27
CA LEU A 48 14.99 -3.44 21.61
C LEU A 48 14.17 -3.12 20.36
N TYR A 49 14.82 -2.88 19.23
CA TYR A 49 14.21 -2.72 17.91
C TYR A 49 13.41 -3.97 17.52
N ASP A 50 14.03 -5.16 17.64
CA ASP A 50 13.40 -6.45 17.34
C ASP A 50 12.22 -6.75 18.30
N GLY A 51 12.29 -6.32 19.54
CA GLY A 51 11.20 -6.44 20.51
C GLY A 51 10.02 -5.54 20.20
N VAL A 52 10.28 -4.28 19.89
CA VAL A 52 9.25 -3.27 19.57
C VAL A 52 8.60 -3.56 18.23
N THR A 53 9.37 -3.89 17.19
CA THR A 53 8.83 -4.29 15.89
C THR A 53 7.98 -5.55 15.99
N ARG A 54 8.36 -6.51 16.85
CA ARG A 54 7.59 -7.73 17.09
C ARG A 54 6.23 -7.48 17.79
N ILE A 55 6.14 -6.44 18.62
CA ILE A 55 4.90 -6.02 19.28
C ILE A 55 4.02 -5.22 18.30
N ILE A 56 4.61 -4.30 17.54
CA ILE A 56 3.91 -3.44 16.57
C ILE A 56 3.45 -4.23 15.34
N SER A 57 4.17 -5.28 14.93
CA SER A 57 3.82 -6.17 13.81
C SER A 57 3.05 -7.41 14.26
N GLY A 58 2.11 -7.27 15.19
CA GLY A 58 1.27 -8.39 15.65
C GLY A 58 0.42 -8.96 14.50
N PRO A 59 0.25 -10.31 14.43
CA PRO A 59 -0.43 -10.96 13.29
C PRO A 59 -1.93 -10.64 13.18
N ARG A 60 -2.47 -9.82 14.05
CA ARG A 60 -3.87 -9.38 14.06
C ARG A 60 -4.07 -7.92 13.64
N GLU A 61 -2.97 -7.16 13.45
CA GLU A 61 -3.07 -5.73 13.18
C GLU A 61 -2.96 -5.38 11.69
N PHE A 62 -2.31 -6.23 10.87
CA PHE A 62 -2.11 -5.93 9.45
C PHE A 62 -2.28 -7.18 8.58
N ALA A 63 -3.44 -7.33 7.96
CA ALA A 63 -3.65 -8.39 6.96
C ALA A 63 -3.02 -8.00 5.61
N VAL A 64 -3.06 -6.72 5.26
CA VAL A 64 -2.61 -6.19 3.97
C VAL A 64 -1.73 -4.96 4.20
N SER A 65 -0.59 -4.93 3.52
CA SER A 65 0.27 -3.74 3.44
C SER A 65 0.14 -3.10 2.07
N VAL A 66 -0.21 -1.82 2.01
CA VAL A 66 -0.31 -1.05 0.78
C VAL A 66 0.72 0.06 0.77
N SER A 67 1.56 0.11 -0.27
CA SER A 67 2.50 1.19 -0.54
C SER A 67 2.09 1.93 -1.79
N ASN A 68 1.76 3.21 -1.69
CA ASN A 68 1.45 4.05 -2.82
C ASN A 68 2.54 5.11 -3.01
N VAL A 69 3.24 5.05 -4.14
CA VAL A 69 4.32 5.96 -4.49
C VAL A 69 3.90 6.78 -5.71
N PRO A 70 3.66 8.09 -5.55
CA PRO A 70 3.40 8.97 -6.69
C PRO A 70 4.62 9.00 -7.62
N GLY A 71 4.43 8.59 -8.85
CA GLY A 71 5.43 8.71 -9.90
C GLY A 71 5.30 10.02 -10.69
N PRO A 72 6.16 10.22 -11.69
CA PRO A 72 6.15 11.42 -12.52
C PRO A 72 4.85 11.54 -13.34
N ARG A 73 4.36 12.78 -13.47
CA ARG A 73 3.17 13.07 -14.27
C ARG A 73 3.41 12.92 -15.76
N GLU A 74 4.64 13.12 -16.20
CA GLU A 74 5.09 12.93 -17.57
C GLU A 74 5.94 11.68 -17.65
N ARG A 75 5.80 10.93 -18.74
CA ARG A 75 6.61 9.72 -18.94
C ARG A 75 8.07 10.08 -19.17
N PRO A 76 9.01 9.60 -18.35
CA PRO A 76 10.42 9.91 -18.49
C PRO A 76 11.03 9.20 -19.69
N LEU A 77 12.11 9.79 -20.21
CA LEU A 77 12.94 9.17 -21.23
C LEU A 77 14.16 8.52 -20.58
N ILE A 78 14.38 7.25 -20.86
CA ILE A 78 15.60 6.54 -20.47
C ILE A 78 16.35 6.18 -21.75
N LEU A 79 17.55 6.72 -21.90
CA LEU A 79 18.41 6.53 -23.09
C LEU A 79 17.68 6.88 -24.42
N GLY A 80 16.79 7.87 -24.39
CA GLY A 80 16.02 8.31 -25.55
C GLY A 80 14.72 7.51 -25.81
N HIS A 81 14.41 6.53 -25.01
CA HIS A 81 13.19 5.72 -25.06
C HIS A 81 12.21 6.12 -23.98
N GLU A 82 10.94 6.32 -24.34
CA GLU A 82 9.88 6.62 -23.39
C GLU A 82 9.57 5.40 -22.52
N VAL A 83 9.46 5.64 -21.19
CA VAL A 83 9.05 4.60 -20.25
C VAL A 83 7.52 4.50 -20.27
N HIS A 84 7.00 3.39 -20.76
CA HIS A 84 5.56 3.16 -20.87
C HIS A 84 4.96 2.55 -19.60
N GLU A 85 5.75 1.76 -18.87
CA GLU A 85 5.29 1.07 -17.68
C GLU A 85 6.38 1.07 -16.60
N PHE A 86 5.98 1.21 -15.36
CA PHE A 86 6.86 1.15 -14.21
C PHE A 86 6.17 0.39 -13.08
N CYS A 87 6.65 -0.81 -12.80
CA CYS A 87 6.11 -1.67 -11.75
C CYS A 87 7.06 -1.77 -10.57
N SER A 88 6.52 -1.87 -9.38
CA SER A 88 7.27 -2.15 -8.16
C SER A 88 6.72 -3.39 -7.48
N PHE A 89 7.63 -4.23 -7.03
CA PHE A 89 7.30 -5.41 -6.24
C PHE A 89 8.09 -5.36 -4.94
N ALA A 90 7.46 -5.74 -3.84
CA ALA A 90 8.13 -5.88 -2.57
C ALA A 90 7.56 -7.10 -1.85
N GLU A 91 8.43 -7.87 -1.22
CA GLU A 91 8.04 -9.02 -0.44
C GLU A 91 7.14 -8.59 0.74
N PRO A 92 6.14 -9.40 1.11
CA PRO A 92 5.41 -9.20 2.35
C PRO A 92 6.40 -9.21 3.52
N ALA A 93 6.24 -8.27 4.46
CA ALA A 93 7.00 -8.32 5.70
C ALA A 93 6.58 -9.54 6.53
N ASP A 94 7.43 -9.97 7.45
CA ASP A 94 7.10 -11.05 8.38
C ASP A 94 5.69 -10.86 8.95
N ARG A 95 4.84 -11.89 8.81
CA ARG A 95 3.45 -11.95 9.28
C ARG A 95 2.40 -11.17 8.46
N HIS A 96 2.74 -10.67 7.28
CA HIS A 96 1.78 -10.11 6.35
C HIS A 96 1.46 -11.14 5.26
N ALA A 97 0.18 -11.33 4.98
CA ALA A 97 -0.24 -12.26 3.93
C ALA A 97 -0.14 -11.66 2.52
N LEU A 98 -0.29 -10.32 2.42
CA LEU A 98 -0.35 -9.61 1.15
C LEU A 98 0.38 -8.26 1.23
N ARG A 99 1.13 -7.95 0.20
CA ARG A 99 1.66 -6.62 -0.07
C ARG A 99 1.24 -6.13 -1.44
N VAL A 100 0.70 -4.93 -1.47
CA VAL A 100 0.32 -4.22 -2.68
C VAL A 100 1.22 -3.01 -2.84
N ALA A 101 1.93 -2.90 -3.96
CA ALA A 101 2.68 -1.72 -4.33
C ALA A 101 1.96 -1.01 -5.48
N VAL A 102 1.73 0.28 -5.35
CA VAL A 102 1.06 1.10 -6.37
C VAL A 102 2.00 2.21 -6.81
N ILE A 103 2.19 2.37 -8.10
CA ILE A 103 2.96 3.48 -8.68
C ILE A 103 2.15 4.13 -9.79
N SER A 104 2.12 5.47 -9.79
CA SER A 104 1.52 6.23 -10.88
C SER A 104 2.57 6.65 -11.92
N LEU A 105 2.23 6.60 -13.20
CA LEU A 105 3.07 7.08 -14.29
C LEU A 105 2.22 7.63 -15.42
N GLY A 106 2.35 8.93 -15.71
CA GLY A 106 1.68 9.55 -16.88
C GLY A 106 0.15 9.48 -16.88
N GLY A 107 -0.47 9.27 -15.71
CA GLY A 107 -1.92 9.08 -15.56
C GLY A 107 -2.35 7.63 -15.39
N ASP A 108 -1.46 6.66 -15.59
CA ASP A 108 -1.71 5.24 -15.37
C ASP A 108 -1.34 4.85 -13.94
N LEU A 109 -1.97 3.79 -13.42
CA LEU A 109 -1.63 3.15 -12.13
C LEU A 109 -1.13 1.72 -12.39
N ALA A 110 0.07 1.42 -11.93
CA ALA A 110 0.62 0.07 -11.94
C ALA A 110 0.53 -0.54 -10.54
N PHE A 111 -0.02 -1.75 -10.46
CA PHE A 111 -0.16 -2.52 -9.22
C PHE A 111 0.79 -3.70 -9.22
N GLY A 112 1.66 -3.78 -8.20
CA GLY A 112 2.48 -4.95 -7.91
C GLY A 112 1.91 -5.71 -6.72
N LEU A 113 1.59 -6.98 -6.89
CA LEU A 113 1.01 -7.84 -5.86
C LEU A 113 2.02 -8.90 -5.46
N CYS A 114 2.30 -9.01 -4.16
CA CYS A 114 3.09 -10.09 -3.59
C CYS A 114 2.36 -10.70 -2.40
N SER A 115 2.26 -12.02 -2.36
CA SER A 115 1.62 -12.73 -1.25
C SER A 115 2.47 -13.88 -0.74
N ASP A 116 2.17 -14.30 0.48
CA ASP A 116 2.55 -15.60 0.97
C ASP A 116 1.68 -16.69 0.28
N PRO A 117 2.26 -17.61 -0.50
CA PRO A 117 1.50 -18.62 -1.22
C PRO A 117 0.74 -19.60 -0.32
N GLU A 118 1.16 -19.75 0.95
CA GLU A 118 0.44 -20.56 1.93
C GLU A 118 -0.82 -19.87 2.47
N ALA A 119 -0.82 -18.51 2.47
CA ALA A 119 -1.95 -17.71 2.93
C ALA A 119 -2.90 -17.32 1.79
N ILE A 120 -2.35 -16.96 0.63
CA ILE A 120 -3.10 -16.52 -0.56
C ILE A 120 -2.52 -17.20 -1.78
N GLY A 121 -3.13 -18.32 -2.19
CA GLY A 121 -2.63 -19.15 -3.29
C GLY A 121 -2.89 -18.59 -4.70
N GLU A 122 -3.94 -17.78 -4.88
CA GLU A 122 -4.41 -17.33 -6.20
C GLU A 122 -4.47 -15.82 -6.32
N LEU A 123 -3.33 -15.18 -6.58
CA LEU A 123 -3.25 -13.72 -6.79
C LEU A 123 -3.97 -13.23 -8.06
N ASN A 124 -4.18 -14.10 -9.04
CA ASN A 124 -4.86 -13.71 -10.28
C ASN A 124 -6.28 -13.22 -10.03
N HIS A 125 -7.04 -13.88 -9.15
CA HIS A 125 -8.39 -13.42 -8.80
C HIS A 125 -8.38 -12.05 -8.12
N LEU A 126 -7.37 -11.75 -7.32
CA LEU A 126 -7.21 -10.44 -6.71
C LEU A 126 -6.87 -9.37 -7.76
N ALA A 127 -6.01 -9.69 -8.72
CA ALA A 127 -5.66 -8.79 -9.81
C ALA A 127 -6.90 -8.46 -10.66
N GLU A 128 -7.68 -9.47 -11.07
CA GLU A 128 -8.94 -9.29 -11.79
C GLU A 128 -9.96 -8.45 -10.99
N ALA A 129 -10.08 -8.67 -9.68
CA ALA A 129 -10.95 -7.89 -8.82
C ALA A 129 -10.50 -6.43 -8.68
N LEU A 130 -9.19 -6.16 -8.66
CA LEU A 130 -8.64 -4.80 -8.65
C LEU A 130 -8.94 -4.07 -9.96
N GLU A 131 -8.73 -4.71 -11.11
CA GLU A 131 -9.07 -4.15 -12.42
C GLU A 131 -10.56 -3.82 -12.52
N ALA A 132 -11.42 -4.74 -12.08
CA ALA A 132 -12.86 -4.53 -12.06
C ALA A 132 -13.26 -3.36 -11.15
N SER A 133 -12.62 -3.22 -9.97
CA SER A 133 -12.89 -2.13 -9.03
C SER A 133 -12.45 -0.76 -9.57
N VAL A 134 -11.34 -0.70 -10.30
CA VAL A 134 -10.90 0.53 -10.98
C VAL A 134 -11.91 0.92 -12.05
N ALA A 135 -12.32 -0.03 -12.90
CA ALA A 135 -13.32 0.23 -13.94
C ALA A 135 -14.68 0.67 -13.35
N GLU A 136 -15.09 0.12 -12.21
CA GLU A 136 -16.29 0.54 -11.47
C GLU A 136 -16.19 2.01 -11.03
N LEU A 137 -15.06 2.40 -10.44
CA LEU A 137 -14.80 3.77 -10.02
C LEU A 137 -14.78 4.75 -11.19
N GLU A 138 -14.14 4.39 -12.30
CA GLU A 138 -14.12 5.21 -13.51
C GLU A 138 -15.52 5.41 -14.10
N SER A 139 -16.37 4.39 -14.05
CA SER A 139 -17.75 4.48 -14.56
C SER A 139 -18.69 5.28 -13.64
N ALA A 140 -18.36 5.39 -12.35
CA ALA A 140 -19.15 6.11 -11.35
C ALA A 140 -18.71 7.59 -11.17
N SER A 141 -17.57 8.00 -11.75
CA SER A 141 -17.00 9.35 -11.63
C SER A 141 -17.47 10.24 -12.76
#